data_b65167c684fb391aaa3a41bc00142c12
#
_entry.id   b65167c684fb391aaa3a41bc00142c12
#
_cell.length_a   1.000
_cell.length_b   1.000
_cell.length_c   1.000
_cell.angle_alpha   90.00
_cell.angle_beta   90.00
_cell.angle_gamma   90.00
#
_symmetry.space_group_name_H-M   'P 1'
#
loop_
_entity.id
_entity.type
_entity.pdbx_description
1 polymer ?
#
loop_
_entity_poly.entity_id
_entity_poly.type
_entity_poly.pdbx_seq_one_letter_code
_entity_poly.pdbx_strand_id
1 'polypeptide(L)'
;MNKSFFTFYSKSTMENTFRLRAYGTSELAALYYPFRSHSWARKCFNRELQACRMLRDTLRRQGWFIGQKVFTPRQVKTIVRFLGEP
;
A
#
# COMPACT_ATOMS: atom_id res chain seq x y z
N MET A 1 13.33 -1.49 8.88
CA MET A 1 12.92 -1.27 9.28
C MET A 1 12.56 -1.13 9.56
N ASN A 2 12.43 -1.34 9.44
CA ASN A 2 11.80 -1.25 9.76
C ASN A 2 11.32 -1.31 9.97
N LYS A 3 10.96 -1.65 9.77
CA LYS A 3 10.40 -1.77 10.12
C LYS A 3 10.48 -2.34 10.57
N SER A 4 10.88 -2.75 10.53
CA SER A 4 10.68 -3.14 11.12
C SER A 4 11.00 -3.51 11.89
N PHE A 5 11.18 -3.67 12.31
CA PHE A 5 11.29 -3.86 13.31
C PHE A 5 10.69 -3.88 14.05
N PHE A 6 10.28 -3.71 14.11
CA PHE A 6 9.50 -3.75 14.78
C PHE A 6 8.80 -4.36 14.59
N THR A 7 8.75 -4.68 13.86
CA THR A 7 8.07 -5.17 13.78
C THR A 7 8.18 -6.10 13.80
N PHE A 8 8.65 -6.58 14.00
CA PHE A 8 8.72 -7.35 14.26
C PHE A 8 8.39 -7.80 14.96
N TYR A 9 8.13 -7.92 15.33
CA TYR A 9 7.49 -8.37 16.05
C TYR A 9 6.46 -8.48 16.04
N SER A 10 6.08 -8.22 15.89
CA SER A 10 5.04 -8.37 15.90
C SER A 10 4.32 -8.55 15.30
N LYS A 11 4.33 -8.65 14.65
CA LYS A 11 3.65 -8.91 14.00
C LYS A 11 3.29 -9.85 13.89
N SER A 12 3.35 -10.20 14.14
CA SER A 12 3.02 -10.97 14.09
C SER A 12 2.40 -11.55 13.99
N THR A 13 2.16 -11.46 14.00
CA THR A 13 1.67 -12.26 14.07
C THR A 13 0.70 -12.79 13.34
N MET A 14 0.21 -13.12 13.10
CA MET A 14 -0.31 -14.13 12.29
C MET A 14 -1.72 -13.91 11.99
N GLU A 15 -2.49 -13.56 12.90
CA GLU A 15 -3.86 -13.18 12.68
C GLU A 15 -3.94 -11.88 11.92
N ASN A 16 -2.81 -11.22 11.78
CA ASN A 16 -2.73 -9.98 11.03
C ASN A 16 -2.03 -10.17 9.70
N THR A 17 -2.09 -11.36 9.16
CA THR A 17 -1.48 -11.63 7.89
C THR A 17 -2.17 -10.81 6.80
N PHE A 18 -1.37 -10.05 6.07
CA PHE A 18 -1.85 -9.26 4.96
C PHE A 18 -2.27 -10.17 3.81
N ARG A 19 -3.38 -9.89 3.17
CA ARG A 19 -3.88 -10.69 2.07
C ARG A 19 -3.77 -9.94 0.75
N LEU A 20 -3.38 -10.65 -0.30
CA LEU A 20 -3.35 -10.09 -1.64
C LEU A 20 -4.74 -10.22 -2.25
N ARG A 21 -5.48 -9.12 -2.18
CA ARG A 21 -6.84 -9.04 -2.71
C ARG A 21 -7.07 -7.62 -3.18
N ALA A 22 -8.26 -7.35 -3.70
CA ALA A 22 -8.64 -5.98 -4.02
C ALA A 22 -8.78 -5.18 -2.72
N TYR A 23 -8.37 -3.93 -2.75
CA TYR A 23 -8.49 -3.00 -1.62
C TYR A 23 -8.97 -1.65 -2.13
N GLY A 24 -9.84 -1.01 -1.36
CA GLY A 24 -10.13 0.39 -1.61
C GLY A 24 -8.85 1.20 -1.38
N THR A 25 -8.72 2.30 -2.11
CA THR A 25 -7.53 3.16 -1.97
C THR A 25 -7.38 3.64 -0.54
N SER A 26 -8.47 4.12 0.07
CA SER A 26 -8.42 4.58 1.45
C SER A 26 -8.12 3.44 2.42
N GLU A 27 -8.67 2.27 2.14
CA GLU A 27 -8.44 1.09 2.97
C GLU A 27 -6.96 0.71 2.97
N LEU A 28 -6.37 0.63 1.79
CA LEU A 28 -4.96 0.26 1.68
C LEU A 28 -4.06 1.35 2.25
N ALA A 29 -4.39 2.60 1.97
CA ALA A 29 -3.63 3.72 2.51
C ALA A 29 -3.61 3.69 4.04
N ALA A 30 -4.75 3.37 4.66
CA ALA A 30 -4.83 3.30 6.11
C ALA A 30 -3.95 2.20 6.69
N LEU A 31 -3.76 1.11 5.95
CA LEU A 31 -2.87 0.05 6.39
C LEU A 31 -1.40 0.49 6.38
N TYR A 32 -1.01 1.28 5.36
CA TYR A 32 0.37 1.77 5.27
C TYR A 32 0.63 2.96 6.20
N TYR A 33 -0.40 3.74 6.51
CA TYR A 33 -0.27 4.94 7.35
C TYR A 33 -1.32 4.92 8.46
N PRO A 34 -1.21 3.96 9.39
CA PRO A 34 -2.29 3.73 10.36
C PRO A 34 -2.48 4.83 11.40
N PHE A 35 -1.49 5.70 11.57
CA PHE A 35 -1.57 6.75 12.59
C PHE A 35 -2.03 8.09 12.04
N ARG A 36 -2.54 8.11 10.80
CA ARG A 36 -2.96 9.33 10.16
C ARG A 36 -4.46 9.31 9.91
N SER A 37 -5.07 10.51 9.72
CA SER A 37 -6.44 10.56 9.27
C SER A 37 -6.54 9.90 7.89
N HIS A 38 -7.75 9.48 7.51
CA HIS A 38 -7.94 8.82 6.22
C HIS A 38 -7.51 9.69 5.05
N SER A 39 -7.84 10.98 5.12
CA SER A 39 -7.49 11.87 4.02
C SER A 39 -5.97 12.09 3.95
N TRP A 40 -5.32 12.22 5.09
CA TRP A 40 -3.87 12.38 5.13
C TRP A 40 -3.15 11.11 4.67
N ALA A 41 -3.64 9.94 5.14
CA ALA A 41 -3.07 8.66 4.74
C ALA A 41 -3.14 8.49 3.22
N ARG A 42 -4.28 8.86 2.63
CA ARG A 42 -4.45 8.77 1.18
C ARG A 42 -3.50 9.69 0.44
N LYS A 43 -3.29 10.90 0.95
CA LYS A 43 -2.33 11.82 0.34
C LYS A 43 -0.90 11.28 0.40
N CYS A 44 -0.50 10.77 1.55
CA CYS A 44 0.82 10.19 1.71
C CYS A 44 1.02 9.00 0.80
N PHE A 45 0.01 8.14 0.73
CA PHE A 45 0.07 6.94 -0.08
C PHE A 45 0.19 7.29 -1.57
N ASN A 46 -0.65 8.21 -2.04
CA ASN A 46 -0.60 8.65 -3.44
C ASN A 46 0.75 9.27 -3.78
N ARG A 47 1.31 10.04 -2.86
CA ARG A 47 2.63 10.62 -3.06
C ARG A 47 3.68 9.53 -3.21
N GLU A 48 3.59 8.50 -2.38
CA GLU A 48 4.52 7.38 -2.43
C GLU A 48 4.45 6.66 -3.76
N LEU A 49 3.21 6.41 -4.23
CA LEU A 49 3.02 5.71 -5.51
C LEU A 49 3.58 6.50 -6.67
N GLN A 50 3.55 7.81 -6.59
CA GLN A 50 4.05 8.66 -7.67
C GLN A 50 5.54 8.91 -7.57
N ALA A 51 6.11 8.84 -6.38
CA ALA A 51 7.51 9.16 -6.16
C ALA A 51 8.43 8.10 -6.75
N CYS A 52 8.02 6.84 -6.73
CA CYS A 52 8.83 5.76 -7.29
C CYS A 52 8.45 5.57 -8.75
N ARG A 53 9.33 5.99 -9.64
CA ARG A 53 9.06 5.95 -11.07
C ARG A 53 8.72 4.55 -11.57
N MET A 54 9.48 3.55 -11.15
CA MET A 54 9.25 2.19 -11.61
C MET A 54 7.90 1.66 -11.13
N LEU A 55 7.56 1.95 -9.88
CA LEU A 55 6.27 1.55 -9.34
C LEU A 55 5.14 2.24 -10.10
N ARG A 56 5.25 3.55 -10.27
CA ARG A 56 4.24 4.33 -10.98
C ARG A 56 4.02 3.79 -12.39
N ASP A 57 5.10 3.56 -13.13
CA ASP A 57 4.99 3.12 -14.50
C ASP A 57 4.41 1.72 -14.60
N THR A 58 4.80 0.83 -13.68
CA THR A 58 4.25 -0.51 -13.65
C THR A 58 2.75 -0.49 -13.34
N LEU A 59 2.34 0.32 -12.37
CA LEU A 59 0.93 0.45 -12.03
C LEU A 59 0.13 1.00 -13.19
N ARG A 60 0.68 1.99 -13.90
CA ARG A 60 -0.02 2.56 -15.06
C ARG A 60 -0.24 1.52 -16.16
N ARG A 61 0.74 0.67 -16.37
CA ARG A 61 0.56 -0.43 -17.32
C ARG A 61 -0.52 -1.41 -16.88
N GLN A 62 -0.81 -1.44 -15.59
CA GLN A 62 -1.86 -2.29 -15.03
C GLN A 62 -3.20 -1.54 -14.89
N GLY A 63 -3.30 -0.38 -15.47
CA GLY A 63 -4.55 0.38 -15.50
C GLY A 63 -4.74 1.39 -14.37
N TRP A 64 -3.72 1.60 -13.55
CA TRP A 64 -3.85 2.56 -12.45
C TRP A 64 -3.87 4.00 -12.94
N PHE A 65 -4.66 4.82 -12.25
CA PHE A 65 -4.70 6.27 -12.48
C PHE A 65 -4.92 6.97 -11.16
N ILE A 66 -4.50 8.24 -11.09
CA ILE A 66 -4.72 9.08 -9.90
C ILE A 66 -6.21 9.19 -9.64
N GLY A 67 -6.61 8.97 -8.40
CA GLY A 67 -8.03 9.03 -8.03
C GLY A 67 -8.77 7.73 -8.16
N GLN A 68 -8.10 6.67 -8.61
CA GLN A 68 -8.68 5.34 -8.65
C GLN A 68 -9.16 4.96 -7.24
N LYS A 69 -10.35 4.41 -7.14
CA LYS A 69 -10.95 4.13 -5.84
C LYS A 69 -10.66 2.74 -5.30
N VAL A 70 -10.38 1.80 -6.18
CA VAL A 70 -10.14 0.42 -5.79
C VAL A 70 -8.94 -0.11 -6.56
N PHE A 71 -8.00 -0.72 -5.84
CA PHE A 71 -6.87 -1.40 -6.46
C PHE A 71 -7.24 -2.85 -6.71
N THR A 72 -6.90 -3.35 -7.91
CA THR A 72 -7.06 -4.76 -8.23
C THR A 72 -6.04 -5.59 -7.45
N PRO A 73 -6.28 -6.89 -7.28
CA PRO A 73 -5.27 -7.74 -6.63
C PRO A 73 -3.90 -7.67 -7.29
N ARG A 74 -3.87 -7.55 -8.61
CA ARG A 74 -2.61 -7.44 -9.35
C ARG A 74 -1.86 -6.16 -8.99
N GLN A 75 -2.58 -5.05 -8.89
CA GLN A 75 -1.98 -3.78 -8.50
C GLN A 75 -1.50 -3.83 -7.05
N VAL A 76 -2.27 -4.46 -6.17
CA VAL A 76 -1.87 -4.62 -4.77
C VAL A 76 -0.57 -5.42 -4.68
N LYS A 77 -0.47 -6.49 -5.46
CA LYS A 77 0.75 -7.30 -5.49
C LYS A 77 1.96 -6.47 -5.92
N THR A 78 1.77 -5.61 -6.91
CA THR A 78 2.84 -4.73 -7.38
C THR A 78 3.25 -3.74 -6.30
N ILE A 79 2.27 -3.14 -5.62
CA ILE A 79 2.54 -2.18 -4.55
C ILE A 79 3.34 -2.85 -3.43
N VAL A 80 2.92 -4.05 -3.02
CA VAL A 80 3.60 -4.79 -1.98
C VAL A 80 5.03 -5.13 -2.38
N ARG A 81 5.24 -5.45 -3.65
CA ARG A 81 6.58 -5.75 -4.13
C ARG A 81 7.52 -4.57 -3.97
N PHE A 82 7.03 -3.36 -4.21
CA PHE A 82 7.87 -2.15 -4.15
C PHE A 82 7.95 -1.54 -2.76
N LEU A 83 6.84 -1.54 -2.02
CA LEU A 83 6.77 -0.88 -0.71
C LEU A 83 6.88 -1.82 0.46
N GLY A 84 6.74 -3.13 0.24
CA GLY A 84 6.64 -4.10 1.32
C GLY A 84 5.22 -4.20 1.81
N GLU A 85 4.95 -5.21 2.63
CA GLU A 85 3.62 -5.36 3.24
C GLU A 85 3.39 -4.25 4.26
N PRO A 86 2.16 -3.78 4.35
CA PRO A 86 1.83 -2.71 5.31
C PRO A 86 1.97 -3.13 6.76
#